data_63dc18e06103bc4210861207eb92eacb
#
_entry.id   63dc18e06103bc4210861207eb92eacb
#
_cell.length_a   1.000
_cell.length_b   1.000
_cell.length_c   1.000
_cell.angle_alpha   90.00
_cell.angle_beta   90.00
_cell.angle_gamma   90.00
#
_symmetry.space_group_name_H-M   'P 1'
#
loop_
_entity.id
_entity.type
_entity.pdbx_description
1 polymer ?
#
loop_
_entity_poly.entity_id
_entity_poly.type
_entity_poly.pdbx_seq_one_letter_code
_entity_poly.pdbx_strand_id
1 'polypeptide(L)'
;MSNENEKQQDVLTDELEYIEKSGGIKSDNIHCISIIGQIEGHYILPSEQKTTKYEHIVPLLFAIDRSDEIEGVLIILNTLGGDVESGLAIAELIASMKKPTVSLVLGGGHSIGVPLAVCAKKSFIVQSATMTIHPVRVSGTIIGTPQTYFYFEKMQNRIIKFVCDNSKISKEKLKALMLETDQIATDTGSVIDGNEAVELGLIDEIGGLDDALNELERMIKESKNHGDCHGDSCKI
;
A
#
# COMPACT_ATOMS: atom_id res chain seq x y z
N MET A 1 29.96 13.56 -28.40
CA MET A 1 30.15 12.67 -27.22
C MET A 1 30.06 13.40 -25.88
N SER A 2 30.64 14.61 -25.67
CA SER A 2 30.50 15.34 -24.39
C SER A 2 29.10 15.84 -24.08
N ASN A 3 28.38 16.37 -25.04
CA ASN A 3 27.02 16.92 -24.84
C ASN A 3 25.92 15.87 -24.56
N GLU A 4 26.10 14.65 -25.00
CA GLU A 4 25.13 13.56 -24.76
C GLU A 4 25.29 12.99 -23.34
N ASN A 5 26.54 12.90 -22.86
CA ASN A 5 26.80 12.46 -21.48
C ASN A 5 26.34 13.48 -20.44
N GLU A 6 26.51 14.78 -20.71
CA GLU A 6 26.00 15.86 -19.82
C GLU A 6 24.47 15.84 -19.76
N LYS A 7 23.77 15.73 -20.89
CA LYS A 7 22.31 15.62 -20.92
C LYS A 7 21.77 14.36 -20.22
N GLN A 8 22.44 13.22 -20.35
CA GLN A 8 22.06 12.01 -19.64
C GLN A 8 22.27 12.12 -18.12
N GLN A 9 23.31 12.83 -17.71
CA GLN A 9 23.60 13.05 -16.30
C GLN A 9 22.62 14.04 -15.67
N ASP A 10 22.19 15.08 -16.38
CA ASP A 10 21.16 16.02 -15.93
C ASP A 10 19.79 15.33 -15.77
N VAL A 11 19.37 14.50 -16.75
CA VAL A 11 18.12 13.74 -16.68
C VAL A 11 18.12 12.78 -15.48
N LEU A 12 19.22 12.07 -15.26
CA LEU A 12 19.34 11.15 -14.11
C LEU A 12 19.28 11.89 -12.76
N THR A 13 19.84 13.10 -12.71
CA THR A 13 19.82 13.93 -11.49
C THR A 13 18.40 14.42 -11.18
N ASP A 14 17.66 14.85 -12.20
CA ASP A 14 16.26 15.30 -12.08
C ASP A 14 15.34 14.13 -11.65
N GLU A 15 15.56 12.93 -12.20
CA GLU A 15 14.83 11.72 -11.79
C GLU A 15 15.12 11.32 -10.34
N LEU A 16 16.37 11.39 -9.90
CA LEU A 16 16.76 11.11 -8.51
C LEU A 16 16.14 12.12 -7.54
N GLU A 17 16.15 13.41 -7.87
CA GLU A 17 15.49 14.44 -7.06
C GLU A 17 13.96 14.23 -7.00
N TYR A 18 13.35 13.79 -8.10
CA TYR A 18 11.93 13.45 -8.13
C TYR A 18 11.62 12.26 -7.21
N ILE A 19 12.44 11.19 -7.25
CA ILE A 19 12.30 10.02 -6.37
C ILE A 19 12.43 10.42 -4.91
N GLU A 20 13.43 11.25 -4.55
CA GLU A 20 13.62 11.72 -3.18
C GLU A 20 12.43 12.55 -2.66
N LYS A 21 11.82 13.35 -3.51
CA LYS A 21 10.71 14.24 -3.14
C LYS A 21 9.34 13.55 -3.14
N SER A 22 9.10 12.63 -4.08
CA SER A 22 7.79 12.03 -4.32
C SER A 22 7.67 10.59 -3.80
N GLY A 23 8.80 9.90 -3.57
CA GLY A 23 8.82 8.47 -3.23
C GLY A 23 8.41 7.56 -4.38
N GLY A 24 8.42 8.06 -5.64
CA GLY A 24 7.99 7.29 -6.80
C GLY A 24 8.79 7.57 -8.05
N ILE A 25 8.68 6.73 -9.05
CA ILE A 25 9.28 6.87 -10.36
C ILE A 25 8.29 6.44 -11.44
N LYS A 26 8.30 7.15 -12.57
CA LYS A 26 7.57 6.75 -13.79
C LYS A 26 8.53 6.01 -14.72
N SER A 27 8.12 4.83 -15.18
CA SER A 27 8.78 4.10 -16.26
C SER A 27 7.74 3.74 -17.31
N ASP A 28 7.89 4.28 -18.52
CA ASP A 28 6.92 4.17 -19.60
C ASP A 28 5.49 4.55 -19.15
N ASN A 29 4.57 3.59 -19.18
CA ASN A 29 3.16 3.76 -18.79
C ASN A 29 2.85 3.30 -17.36
N ILE A 30 3.84 2.89 -16.58
CA ILE A 30 3.70 2.45 -15.19
C ILE A 30 4.30 3.49 -14.25
N HIS A 31 3.59 3.81 -13.17
CA HIS A 31 4.12 4.60 -12.09
C HIS A 31 4.36 3.72 -10.85
N CYS A 32 5.58 3.75 -10.33
CA CYS A 32 5.94 3.04 -9.10
C CYS A 32 5.94 4.02 -7.93
N ILE A 33 5.19 3.69 -6.87
CA ILE A 33 5.15 4.43 -5.60
C ILE A 33 5.78 3.57 -4.52
N SER A 34 6.68 4.16 -3.73
CA SER A 34 7.31 3.49 -2.59
C SER A 34 6.75 4.00 -1.27
N ILE A 35 6.22 3.09 -0.45
CA ILE A 35 5.77 3.36 0.92
C ILE A 35 6.78 2.73 1.87
N ILE A 36 7.71 3.55 2.34
CA ILE A 36 8.89 3.11 3.10
C ILE A 36 8.97 3.84 4.43
N GLY A 37 9.35 3.11 5.48
CA GLY A 37 9.50 3.66 6.83
C GLY A 37 8.16 3.85 7.53
N GLN A 38 8.04 4.87 8.37
CA GLN A 38 6.82 5.14 9.13
C GLN A 38 5.82 5.97 8.31
N ILE A 39 4.54 5.64 8.39
CA ILE A 39 3.47 6.46 7.81
C ILE A 39 3.31 7.71 8.69
N GLU A 40 3.68 8.86 8.16
CA GLU A 40 3.56 10.16 8.83
C GLU A 40 2.14 10.71 8.64
N GLY A 41 1.54 11.14 9.76
CA GLY A 41 0.20 11.71 9.79
C GLY A 41 0.22 13.23 9.93
N HIS A 42 -0.66 13.74 10.81
CA HIS A 42 -0.78 15.18 11.07
C HIS A 42 0.36 15.77 11.92
N TYR A 43 1.20 14.93 12.50
CA TYR A 43 2.37 15.36 13.28
C TYR A 43 3.63 15.12 12.49
N ILE A 44 4.48 16.16 12.41
CA ILE A 44 5.78 16.05 11.73
C ILE A 44 6.72 15.23 12.63
N LEU A 45 7.27 14.17 12.06
CA LEU A 45 8.27 13.34 12.73
C LEU A 45 9.69 13.96 12.60
N PRO A 46 10.64 13.55 13.46
CA PRO A 46 12.02 14.00 13.36
C PRO A 46 12.64 13.73 11.99
N SER A 47 13.45 14.65 11.49
CA SER A 47 14.06 14.58 10.14
C SER A 47 14.99 13.38 9.92
N GLU A 48 15.50 12.80 11.00
CA GLU A 48 16.35 11.62 10.97
C GLU A 48 15.55 10.32 10.76
N GLN A 49 14.24 10.38 10.91
CA GLN A 49 13.35 9.24 10.76
C GLN A 49 12.89 9.10 9.29
N LYS A 50 13.01 7.91 8.74
CA LYS A 50 12.47 7.63 7.41
C LYS A 50 10.95 7.53 7.48
N THR A 51 10.27 8.37 6.71
CA THR A 51 8.80 8.45 6.70
C THR A 51 8.25 8.48 5.29
N THR A 52 7.02 7.98 5.15
CA THR A 52 6.17 8.26 3.99
C THR A 52 5.12 9.28 4.41
N LYS A 53 5.11 10.44 3.77
CA LYS A 53 4.23 11.56 4.08
C LYS A 53 2.94 11.46 3.28
N TYR A 54 1.81 11.27 3.97
CA TYR A 54 0.53 11.07 3.29
C TYR A 54 0.11 12.28 2.44
N GLU A 55 0.47 13.50 2.84
CA GLU A 55 0.19 14.74 2.10
C GLU A 55 0.97 14.84 0.77
N HIS A 56 2.02 14.01 0.59
CA HIS A 56 2.71 13.89 -0.70
C HIS A 56 2.09 12.77 -1.55
N ILE A 57 1.69 11.67 -0.93
CA ILE A 57 1.14 10.50 -1.63
C ILE A 57 -0.26 10.78 -2.18
N VAL A 58 -1.12 11.46 -1.42
CA VAL A 58 -2.51 11.72 -1.84
C VAL A 58 -2.59 12.55 -3.14
N PRO A 59 -1.92 13.71 -3.28
CA PRO A 59 -1.94 14.46 -4.52
C PRO A 59 -1.25 13.72 -5.69
N LEU A 60 -0.21 12.93 -5.40
CA LEU A 60 0.46 12.09 -6.39
C LEU A 60 -0.50 11.04 -6.96
N LEU A 61 -1.22 10.31 -6.10
CA LEU A 61 -2.22 9.34 -6.53
C LEU A 61 -3.34 9.97 -7.36
N PHE A 62 -3.80 11.16 -6.98
CA PHE A 62 -4.76 11.93 -7.78
C PHE A 62 -4.20 12.27 -9.17
N ALA A 63 -2.96 12.77 -9.24
CA ALA A 63 -2.33 13.11 -10.51
C ALA A 63 -2.16 11.87 -11.41
N ILE A 64 -1.76 10.74 -10.83
CA ILE A 64 -1.64 9.46 -11.51
C ILE A 64 -2.99 8.99 -12.06
N ASP A 65 -4.05 9.03 -11.24
CA ASP A 65 -5.37 8.57 -11.67
C ASP A 65 -5.93 9.41 -12.85
N ARG A 66 -5.57 10.71 -12.90
CA ARG A 66 -6.00 11.65 -13.94
C ARG A 66 -5.07 11.72 -15.18
N SER A 67 -3.91 11.09 -15.11
CA SER A 67 -2.96 11.08 -16.24
C SER A 67 -3.42 10.13 -17.34
N ASP A 68 -3.40 10.56 -18.58
CA ASP A 68 -3.65 9.70 -19.74
C ASP A 68 -2.41 8.86 -20.13
N GLU A 69 -1.23 9.24 -19.64
CA GLU A 69 0.03 8.54 -19.93
C GLU A 69 0.29 7.36 -19.00
N ILE A 70 -0.20 7.42 -17.75
CA ILE A 70 -0.01 6.36 -16.76
C ILE A 70 -1.20 5.40 -16.82
N GLU A 71 -0.91 4.14 -17.08
CA GLU A 71 -1.90 3.09 -17.27
C GLU A 71 -1.99 2.11 -16.12
N GLY A 72 -0.94 2.03 -15.29
CA GLY A 72 -0.91 1.17 -14.11
C GLY A 72 -0.04 1.72 -12.99
N VAL A 73 -0.26 1.23 -11.77
CA VAL A 73 0.46 1.64 -10.57
C VAL A 73 1.01 0.42 -9.83
N LEU A 74 2.31 0.44 -9.59
CA LEU A 74 2.97 -0.50 -8.69
C LEU A 74 3.21 0.18 -7.34
N ILE A 75 2.79 -0.44 -6.26
CA ILE A 75 2.99 0.05 -4.89
C ILE A 75 3.99 -0.88 -4.18
N ILE A 76 5.18 -0.38 -3.91
CA ILE A 76 6.22 -1.11 -3.16
C ILE A 76 6.13 -0.75 -1.68
N LEU A 77 6.10 -1.77 -0.82
CA LEU A 77 5.90 -1.64 0.61
C LEU A 77 7.10 -2.19 1.40
N ASN A 78 7.64 -1.33 2.27
CA ASN A 78 8.54 -1.72 3.35
C ASN A 78 8.33 -0.77 4.54
N THR A 79 7.25 -0.97 5.29
CA THR A 79 6.79 -0.04 6.32
C THR A 79 6.59 -0.71 7.68
N LEU A 80 6.91 0.04 8.72
CA LEU A 80 6.62 -0.32 10.12
C LEU A 80 5.17 0.01 10.52
N GLY A 81 4.39 0.61 9.62
CA GLY A 81 3.11 1.22 9.94
C GLY A 81 3.24 2.68 10.36
N GLY A 82 2.32 3.18 11.16
CA GLY A 82 2.32 4.57 11.61
C GLY A 82 0.92 5.11 11.87
N ASP A 83 0.64 6.33 11.39
CA ASP A 83 -0.65 6.98 11.59
C ASP A 83 -1.78 6.23 10.88
N VAL A 84 -2.80 5.86 11.66
CA VAL A 84 -3.91 5.00 11.19
C VAL A 84 -4.79 5.71 10.17
N GLU A 85 -5.14 6.97 10.43
CA GLU A 85 -6.05 7.71 9.55
C GLU A 85 -5.38 8.02 8.20
N SER A 86 -4.11 8.38 8.23
CA SER A 86 -3.33 8.67 7.03
C SER A 86 -3.07 7.41 6.19
N GLY A 87 -2.68 6.31 6.84
CA GLY A 87 -2.49 5.04 6.14
C GLY A 87 -3.78 4.49 5.53
N LEU A 88 -4.90 4.59 6.26
CA LEU A 88 -6.19 4.17 5.73
C LEU A 88 -6.68 5.08 4.59
N ALA A 89 -6.42 6.40 4.67
CA ALA A 89 -6.76 7.32 3.59
C ALA A 89 -6.00 7.00 2.29
N ILE A 90 -4.71 6.67 2.37
CA ILE A 90 -3.93 6.22 1.21
C ILE A 90 -4.50 4.90 0.67
N ALA A 91 -4.78 3.93 1.55
CA ALA A 91 -5.30 2.64 1.15
C ALA A 91 -6.67 2.73 0.44
N GLU A 92 -7.60 3.53 0.99
CA GLU A 92 -8.92 3.78 0.37
C GLU A 92 -8.78 4.47 -0.99
N LEU A 93 -7.85 5.42 -1.13
CA LEU A 93 -7.62 6.09 -2.40
C LEU A 93 -7.11 5.12 -3.46
N ILE A 94 -6.12 4.28 -3.13
CA ILE A 94 -5.60 3.24 -4.04
C ILE A 94 -6.70 2.24 -4.41
N ALA A 95 -7.47 1.74 -3.43
CA ALA A 95 -8.54 0.78 -3.67
C ALA A 95 -9.64 1.34 -4.60
N SER A 96 -9.87 2.65 -4.57
CA SER A 96 -10.86 3.34 -5.40
C SER A 96 -10.38 3.64 -6.83
N MET A 97 -9.09 3.48 -7.14
CA MET A 97 -8.54 3.77 -8.46
C MET A 97 -9.13 2.86 -9.53
N LYS A 98 -9.44 3.45 -10.69
CA LYS A 98 -9.91 2.69 -11.87
C LYS A 98 -8.77 1.95 -12.56
N LYS A 99 -7.58 2.53 -12.56
CA LYS A 99 -6.39 1.95 -13.19
C LYS A 99 -5.99 0.64 -12.53
N PRO A 100 -5.36 -0.29 -13.24
CA PRO A 100 -4.67 -1.43 -12.68
C PRO A 100 -3.69 -1.03 -11.58
N THR A 101 -3.77 -1.71 -10.43
CA THR A 101 -2.88 -1.48 -9.29
C THR A 101 -2.37 -2.83 -8.77
N VAL A 102 -1.08 -2.90 -8.49
CA VAL A 102 -0.44 -4.05 -7.87
C VAL A 102 0.35 -3.58 -6.66
N SER A 103 0.23 -4.26 -5.53
CA SER A 103 1.07 -4.05 -4.36
C SER A 103 2.11 -5.16 -4.23
N LEU A 104 3.30 -4.80 -3.75
CA LEU A 104 4.41 -5.72 -3.49
C LEU A 104 5.04 -5.42 -2.13
N VAL A 105 4.92 -6.36 -1.20
CA VAL A 105 5.57 -6.29 0.12
C VAL A 105 6.98 -6.90 0.01
N LEU A 106 8.02 -6.06 0.15
CA LEU A 106 9.43 -6.48 0.02
C LEU A 106 10.11 -6.80 1.36
N GLY A 107 9.77 -6.11 2.43
CA GLY A 107 10.38 -6.32 3.74
C GLY A 107 9.33 -6.42 4.84
N GLY A 108 8.71 -5.30 5.18
CA GLY A 108 7.68 -5.24 6.20
C GLY A 108 6.37 -4.63 5.68
N GLY A 109 5.25 -5.27 6.02
CA GLY A 109 3.90 -4.74 5.85
C GLY A 109 3.19 -4.65 7.21
N HIS A 110 3.78 -3.90 8.18
CA HIS A 110 3.39 -3.98 9.56
C HIS A 110 2.26 -3.00 9.93
N SER A 111 1.36 -3.40 10.85
CA SER A 111 0.35 -2.52 11.44
C SER A 111 -0.58 -1.93 10.38
N ILE A 112 -0.65 -0.60 10.22
CA ILE A 112 -1.43 0.06 9.15
C ILE A 112 -0.83 -0.20 7.75
N GLY A 113 0.34 -0.80 7.65
CA GLY A 113 0.88 -1.37 6.41
C GLY A 113 0.07 -2.56 5.88
N VAL A 114 -0.70 -3.25 6.73
CA VAL A 114 -1.57 -4.37 6.32
C VAL A 114 -2.68 -3.91 5.37
N PRO A 115 -3.50 -2.89 5.69
CA PRO A 115 -4.42 -2.31 4.72
C PRO A 115 -3.76 -1.85 3.42
N LEU A 116 -2.57 -1.22 3.52
CA LEU A 116 -1.81 -0.77 2.34
C LEU A 116 -1.33 -1.94 1.47
N ALA A 117 -1.03 -3.09 2.06
CA ALA A 117 -0.63 -4.28 1.32
C ALA A 117 -1.78 -4.90 0.52
N VAL A 118 -3.01 -4.78 1.00
CA VAL A 118 -4.20 -5.41 0.37
C VAL A 118 -5.04 -4.44 -0.46
N CYS A 119 -4.70 -3.14 -0.49
CA CYS A 119 -5.53 -2.12 -1.14
C CYS A 119 -5.48 -2.15 -2.68
N ALA A 120 -4.46 -2.77 -3.28
CA ALA A 120 -4.35 -2.91 -4.72
C ALA A 120 -5.26 -4.01 -5.26
N LYS A 121 -5.54 -3.97 -6.56
CA LYS A 121 -6.36 -5.01 -7.23
C LYS A 121 -5.70 -6.38 -7.22
N LYS A 122 -4.38 -6.43 -7.08
CA LYS A 122 -3.59 -7.64 -6.91
C LYS A 122 -2.45 -7.39 -5.95
N SER A 123 -2.18 -8.31 -5.05
CA SER A 123 -1.15 -8.19 -4.03
C SER A 123 -0.12 -9.32 -4.09
N PHE A 124 1.15 -8.94 -3.94
CA PHE A 124 2.29 -9.85 -3.85
C PHE A 124 3.10 -9.60 -2.58
N ILE A 125 3.75 -10.65 -2.11
CA ILE A 125 4.69 -10.60 -1.01
C ILE A 125 5.90 -11.48 -1.34
N VAL A 126 7.13 -11.02 -1.04
CA VAL A 126 8.29 -11.90 -1.15
C VAL A 126 8.34 -12.86 0.04
N GLN A 127 8.89 -14.04 -0.16
CA GLN A 127 8.90 -15.10 0.85
C GLN A 127 9.55 -14.69 2.18
N SER A 128 10.57 -13.82 2.15
CA SER A 128 11.29 -13.36 3.34
C SER A 128 10.65 -12.16 4.03
N ALA A 129 9.60 -11.57 3.46
CA ALA A 129 8.89 -10.46 4.07
C ALA A 129 7.99 -10.92 5.22
N THR A 130 7.70 -10.00 6.13
CA THR A 130 6.84 -10.27 7.28
C THR A 130 5.75 -9.22 7.43
N MET A 131 4.64 -9.61 8.03
CA MET A 131 3.54 -8.71 8.35
C MET A 131 3.18 -8.86 9.83
N THR A 132 3.06 -7.71 10.52
CA THR A 132 2.62 -7.71 11.92
C THR A 132 1.18 -7.22 11.99
N ILE A 133 0.31 -8.06 12.54
CA ILE A 133 -1.12 -7.82 12.69
C ILE A 133 -1.39 -7.68 14.19
N HIS A 134 -1.81 -6.49 14.62
CA HIS A 134 -2.06 -6.19 16.04
C HIS A 134 -3.23 -5.20 16.20
N PRO A 135 -3.82 -5.07 17.40
CA PRO A 135 -4.85 -4.07 17.66
C PRO A 135 -4.34 -2.65 17.50
N VAL A 136 -5.26 -1.70 17.27
CA VAL A 136 -4.93 -0.27 17.24
C VAL A 136 -4.30 0.12 18.59
N ARG A 137 -3.13 0.74 18.53
CA ARG A 137 -2.40 1.25 19.69
C ARG A 137 -2.62 2.74 19.82
N VAL A 138 -2.79 3.20 21.05
CA VAL A 138 -2.92 4.61 21.39
C VAL A 138 -1.95 4.92 22.52
N SER A 139 -1.16 5.98 22.37
CA SER A 139 -0.29 6.49 23.40
C SER A 139 -0.79 7.85 23.88
N GLY A 140 -0.71 8.09 25.19
CA GLY A 140 -1.13 9.35 25.80
C GLY A 140 -2.09 9.16 26.97
N THR A 141 -2.65 10.27 27.48
CA THR A 141 -3.65 10.22 28.55
C THR A 141 -5.00 9.79 27.96
N ILE A 142 -5.51 8.65 28.41
CA ILE A 142 -6.80 8.12 28.00
C ILE A 142 -7.81 8.34 29.11
N ILE A 143 -8.91 9.00 28.79
CA ILE A 143 -10.05 9.15 29.71
C ILE A 143 -10.87 7.86 29.67
N GLY A 144 -10.93 7.14 30.80
CA GLY A 144 -11.61 5.84 30.93
C GLY A 144 -13.13 5.94 30.92
N THR A 145 -13.72 6.33 29.80
CA THR A 145 -15.17 6.40 29.60
C THR A 145 -15.65 5.34 28.61
N PRO A 146 -16.91 4.90 28.67
CA PRO A 146 -17.47 3.99 27.65
C PRO A 146 -17.32 4.53 26.22
N GLN A 147 -17.40 5.84 26.01
CA GLN A 147 -17.25 6.48 24.70
C GLN A 147 -15.85 6.29 24.13
N THR A 148 -14.83 6.34 24.97
CA THR A 148 -13.44 6.07 24.55
C THR A 148 -13.27 4.62 24.08
N TYR A 149 -13.84 3.67 24.80
CA TYR A 149 -13.83 2.26 24.38
C TYR A 149 -14.52 2.06 23.03
N PHE A 150 -15.73 2.60 22.86
CA PHE A 150 -16.46 2.50 21.58
C PHE A 150 -15.75 3.19 20.43
N TYR A 151 -15.04 4.28 20.69
CA TYR A 151 -14.22 4.94 19.67
C TYR A 151 -13.11 4.03 19.15
N PHE A 152 -12.34 3.39 20.03
CA PHE A 152 -11.28 2.47 19.63
C PHE A 152 -11.82 1.21 18.95
N GLU A 153 -12.91 0.67 19.44
CA GLU A 153 -13.58 -0.46 18.81
C GLU A 153 -14.04 -0.11 17.38
N LYS A 154 -14.59 1.07 17.19
CA LYS A 154 -15.01 1.57 15.88
C LYS A 154 -13.82 1.74 14.93
N MET A 155 -12.72 2.29 15.39
CA MET A 155 -11.49 2.44 14.62
C MET A 155 -10.94 1.08 14.21
N GLN A 156 -10.84 0.15 15.14
CA GLN A 156 -10.42 -1.23 14.89
C GLN A 156 -11.31 -1.92 13.85
N ASN A 157 -12.62 -1.79 13.98
CA ASN A 157 -13.57 -2.41 13.07
C ASN A 157 -13.51 -1.81 11.66
N ARG A 158 -13.14 -0.54 11.48
CA ARG A 158 -12.89 0.07 10.15
C ARG A 158 -11.72 -0.64 9.45
N ILE A 159 -10.61 -0.84 10.17
CA ILE A 159 -9.43 -1.52 9.62
C ILE A 159 -9.78 -2.97 9.25
N ILE A 160 -10.42 -3.71 10.16
CA ILE A 160 -10.83 -5.09 9.91
C ILE A 160 -11.74 -5.18 8.69
N LYS A 161 -12.73 -4.29 8.60
CA LYS A 161 -13.64 -4.25 7.45
C LYS A 161 -12.87 -4.02 6.15
N PHE A 162 -12.01 -2.99 6.11
CA PHE A 162 -11.23 -2.68 4.92
C PHE A 162 -10.35 -3.86 4.45
N VAL A 163 -9.64 -4.49 5.38
CA VAL A 163 -8.79 -5.65 5.06
C VAL A 163 -9.60 -6.82 4.53
N CYS A 164 -10.73 -7.14 5.17
CA CYS A 164 -11.60 -8.24 4.71
C CYS A 164 -12.30 -7.95 3.37
N ASP A 165 -12.63 -6.69 3.09
CA ASP A 165 -13.24 -6.29 1.81
C ASP A 165 -12.23 -6.36 0.65
N ASN A 166 -10.93 -6.24 0.94
CA ASN A 166 -9.85 -6.18 -0.06
C ASN A 166 -8.93 -7.42 -0.05
N SER A 167 -9.29 -8.49 0.66
CA SER A 167 -8.54 -9.74 0.70
C SER A 167 -9.49 -10.94 0.87
N LYS A 168 -8.93 -12.14 0.91
CA LYS A 168 -9.70 -13.38 1.10
C LYS A 168 -9.71 -13.86 2.55
N ILE A 169 -9.03 -13.14 3.47
CA ILE A 169 -8.98 -13.52 4.89
C ILE A 169 -10.35 -13.33 5.55
N SER A 170 -10.76 -14.31 6.36
CA SER A 170 -12.01 -14.15 7.12
C SER A 170 -11.83 -13.18 8.29
N LYS A 171 -12.92 -12.52 8.68
CA LYS A 171 -12.95 -11.60 9.80
C LYS A 171 -12.55 -12.27 11.12
N GLU A 172 -13.00 -13.51 11.31
CA GLU A 172 -12.70 -14.32 12.50
C GLU A 172 -11.20 -14.61 12.59
N LYS A 173 -10.60 -14.99 11.46
CA LYS A 173 -9.17 -15.30 11.41
C LYS A 173 -8.32 -14.04 11.62
N LEU A 174 -8.67 -12.92 10.97
CA LEU A 174 -7.97 -11.65 11.16
C LEU A 174 -8.04 -11.18 12.62
N LYS A 175 -9.21 -11.29 13.26
CA LYS A 175 -9.37 -10.96 14.68
C LYS A 175 -8.56 -11.89 15.59
N ALA A 176 -8.48 -13.18 15.27
CA ALA A 176 -7.69 -14.12 16.05
C ALA A 176 -6.20 -13.75 16.00
N LEU A 177 -5.67 -13.43 14.80
CA LEU A 177 -4.29 -12.96 14.66
C LEU A 177 -4.02 -11.64 15.41
N MET A 178 -4.98 -10.72 15.39
CA MET A 178 -4.84 -9.44 16.09
C MET A 178 -4.80 -9.60 17.62
N LEU A 179 -5.47 -10.60 18.17
CA LEU A 179 -5.63 -10.81 19.61
C LEU A 179 -4.72 -11.92 20.16
N GLU A 180 -3.83 -12.47 19.33
CA GLU A 180 -2.85 -13.47 19.76
C GLU A 180 -1.90 -12.88 20.81
N THR A 181 -1.59 -13.66 21.87
CA THR A 181 -0.78 -13.18 23.00
C THR A 181 0.58 -13.86 23.14
N ASP A 182 0.82 -14.92 22.36
CA ASP A 182 2.00 -15.77 22.54
C ASP A 182 3.14 -15.45 21.56
N GLN A 183 2.89 -14.65 20.53
CA GLN A 183 3.88 -14.39 19.46
C GLN A 183 4.70 -13.11 19.66
N ILE A 184 4.15 -12.10 20.31
CA ILE A 184 4.84 -10.83 20.57
C ILE A 184 5.15 -10.72 22.05
N ALA A 185 6.42 -10.78 22.41
CA ALA A 185 6.89 -10.96 23.79
C ALA A 185 6.39 -9.93 24.81
N THR A 186 5.97 -8.75 24.39
CA THR A 186 5.50 -7.66 25.27
C THR A 186 4.20 -7.04 24.83
N ASP A 187 3.48 -7.66 23.88
CA ASP A 187 2.29 -7.06 23.26
C ASP A 187 1.35 -8.13 22.69
N THR A 188 0.21 -7.69 22.19
CA THR A 188 -0.82 -8.53 21.55
C THR A 188 -0.71 -8.40 20.03
N GLY A 189 -0.80 -9.53 19.32
CA GLY A 189 -0.78 -9.59 17.86
C GLY A 189 0.05 -10.76 17.34
N SER A 190 0.10 -10.89 16.02
CA SER A 190 0.85 -11.92 15.31
C SER A 190 1.84 -11.34 14.34
N VAL A 191 2.96 -12.03 14.15
CA VAL A 191 3.91 -11.82 13.07
C VAL A 191 3.79 -13.01 12.14
N ILE A 192 3.42 -12.77 10.89
CA ILE A 192 3.29 -13.80 9.85
C ILE A 192 4.32 -13.56 8.75
N ASP A 193 4.85 -14.62 8.18
CA ASP A 193 5.73 -14.56 7.01
C ASP A 193 4.93 -14.52 5.69
N GLY A 194 5.65 -14.42 4.55
CA GLY A 194 5.03 -14.33 3.24
C GLY A 194 4.16 -15.55 2.90
N ASN A 195 4.60 -16.78 3.25
CA ASN A 195 3.84 -17.99 2.97
C ASN A 195 2.55 -18.02 3.80
N GLU A 196 2.64 -17.73 5.09
CA GLU A 196 1.49 -17.65 5.99
C GLU A 196 0.49 -16.58 5.52
N ALA A 197 0.97 -15.42 5.04
CA ALA A 197 0.12 -14.35 4.53
C ALA A 197 -0.71 -14.80 3.32
N VAL A 198 -0.13 -15.60 2.42
CA VAL A 198 -0.84 -16.16 1.26
C VAL A 198 -1.78 -17.32 1.67
N GLU A 199 -1.33 -18.24 2.52
CA GLU A 199 -2.16 -19.34 3.02
C GLU A 199 -3.40 -18.86 3.78
N LEU A 200 -3.27 -17.77 4.51
CA LEU A 200 -4.37 -17.12 5.22
C LEU A 200 -5.32 -16.33 4.32
N GLY A 201 -4.95 -16.15 3.06
CA GLY A 201 -5.71 -15.35 2.10
C GLY A 201 -5.61 -13.84 2.35
N LEU A 202 -4.60 -13.40 3.09
CA LEU A 202 -4.36 -11.97 3.31
C LEU A 202 -3.70 -11.33 2.09
N ILE A 203 -2.71 -12.00 1.50
CA ILE A 203 -2.05 -11.61 0.26
C ILE A 203 -2.38 -12.63 -0.82
N ASP A 204 -2.44 -12.21 -2.08
CA ASP A 204 -2.84 -13.11 -3.17
C ASP A 204 -1.78 -14.13 -3.54
N GLU A 205 -0.52 -13.72 -3.68
CA GLU A 205 0.55 -14.58 -4.18
C GLU A 205 1.93 -14.25 -3.60
N ILE A 206 2.79 -15.27 -3.52
CA ILE A 206 4.23 -15.08 -3.35
C ILE A 206 4.81 -14.65 -4.69
N GLY A 207 5.60 -13.60 -4.71
CA GLY A 207 6.27 -13.12 -5.91
C GLY A 207 7.20 -11.95 -5.65
N GLY A 208 8.10 -11.72 -6.60
CA GLY A 208 9.04 -10.59 -6.59
C GLY A 208 8.59 -9.47 -7.53
N LEU A 209 9.55 -8.59 -7.85
CA LEU A 209 9.29 -7.43 -8.72
C LEU A 209 8.84 -7.84 -10.12
N ASP A 210 9.46 -8.87 -10.69
CA ASP A 210 9.14 -9.36 -12.03
C ASP A 210 7.72 -9.92 -12.11
N ASP A 211 7.32 -10.71 -11.11
CA ASP A 211 5.96 -11.27 -11.02
C ASP A 211 4.91 -10.15 -10.91
N ALA A 212 5.17 -9.16 -10.06
CA ALA A 212 4.29 -8.00 -9.85
C ALA A 212 4.16 -7.14 -11.13
N LEU A 213 5.25 -6.90 -11.85
CA LEU A 213 5.24 -6.15 -13.11
C LEU A 213 4.52 -6.90 -14.23
N ASN A 214 4.81 -8.20 -14.41
CA ASN A 214 4.14 -9.03 -15.40
C ASN A 214 2.63 -9.07 -15.20
N GLU A 215 2.18 -9.18 -13.95
CA GLU A 215 0.76 -9.13 -13.62
C GLU A 215 0.15 -7.75 -13.89
N LEU A 216 0.85 -6.67 -13.53
CA LEU A 216 0.38 -5.32 -13.79
C LEU A 216 0.24 -5.05 -15.30
N GLU A 217 1.22 -5.46 -16.11
CA GLU A 217 1.15 -5.36 -17.56
C GLU A 217 0.00 -6.18 -18.16
N ARG A 218 -0.24 -7.40 -17.63
CA ARG A 218 -1.38 -8.23 -18.02
C ARG A 218 -2.70 -7.49 -17.76
N MET A 219 -2.86 -6.93 -16.57
CA MET A 219 -4.06 -6.18 -16.18
C MET A 219 -4.25 -4.92 -17.04
N ILE A 220 -3.18 -4.21 -17.39
CA ILE A 220 -3.23 -3.06 -18.30
C ILE A 220 -3.75 -3.48 -19.70
N LYS A 221 -3.21 -4.56 -20.25
CA LYS A 221 -3.66 -5.09 -21.56
C LYS A 221 -5.14 -5.48 -21.53
N GLU A 222 -5.61 -6.12 -20.46
CA GLU A 222 -7.01 -6.51 -20.29
C GLU A 222 -7.93 -5.30 -20.17
N SER A 223 -7.54 -4.26 -19.44
CA SER A 223 -8.35 -3.06 -19.27
C SER A 223 -8.57 -2.31 -20.59
N LYS A 224 -7.57 -2.29 -21.48
CA LYS A 224 -7.68 -1.72 -22.84
C LYS A 224 -8.68 -2.51 -23.71
N ASN A 225 -8.60 -3.83 -23.69
CA ASN A 225 -9.48 -4.68 -24.49
C ASN A 225 -10.97 -4.54 -24.09
N HIS A 226 -11.25 -4.29 -22.80
CA HIS A 226 -12.63 -4.04 -22.33
C HIS A 226 -13.14 -2.63 -22.67
N GLY A 227 -12.25 -1.65 -22.81
CA GLY A 227 -12.60 -0.28 -23.25
C GLY A 227 -13.04 -0.20 -24.70
N ASP A 228 -12.44 -0.98 -25.58
CA ASP A 228 -12.75 -0.97 -27.02
C ASP A 228 -14.07 -1.64 -27.37
N CYS A 229 -14.60 -2.53 -26.53
CA CYS A 229 -15.89 -3.21 -26.76
C CYS A 229 -17.13 -2.34 -26.56
N HIS A 230 -17.02 -1.12 -26.03
CA HIS A 230 -18.14 -0.21 -25.80
C HIS A 230 -18.26 0.92 -26.83
N GLY A 231 -17.36 0.96 -27.81
CA GLY A 231 -17.32 2.02 -28.85
C GLY A 231 -18.15 1.78 -30.09
N ASP A 232 -18.57 0.55 -30.41
CA ASP A 232 -19.09 0.21 -31.75
C ASP A 232 -20.55 -0.28 -31.82
N SER A 233 -21.36 -0.10 -30.80
CA SER A 233 -22.79 -0.52 -30.85
C SER A 233 -23.77 0.58 -30.48
N CYS A 234 -23.66 1.74 -31.16
CA CYS A 234 -24.74 2.74 -31.19
C CYS A 234 -24.73 3.54 -32.51
N LYS A 235 -24.94 2.83 -33.62
CA LYS A 235 -25.44 3.40 -34.88
C LYS A 235 -26.44 2.45 -35.49
N ILE A 236 -27.67 2.58 -35.11
CA ILE A 236 -28.86 2.36 -35.94
C ILE A 236 -29.87 3.44 -35.59
#